data_9d3c5cd549e8e03469d7188b817f4f46
#
_entry.id   9d3c5cd549e8e03469d7188b817f4f46
#
_cell.length_a   1.000
_cell.length_b   1.000
_cell.length_c   1.000
_cell.angle_alpha   90.00
_cell.angle_beta   90.00
_cell.angle_gamma   90.00
#
_symmetry.space_group_name_H-M   'P 1'
#
loop_
_entity.id
_entity.type
_entity.pdbx_description
1 polymer ?
#
loop_
_entity_poly.entity_id
_entity_poly.type
_entity_poly.pdbx_seq_one_letter_code
_entity_poly.pdbx_strand_id
1 'polypeptide(L)'
;GERVTLKAGRSRFVLATLPATDFPVIDELAQQQALTLAQADLRRLLDKTHFSMAQQDVRYYLNGMLFETDGKMLRTVATDGHRLALCEMDMPTKSGVQQVIIPRKGVLELQRLLGTEGEVTITIGSNHVRAQIGDVRFTSKLIDGRFPEYSRVIPSAPQKAIVADREVLRAALQRTAILANEKYRGIRLALKKNSLTL
;
A
#
# COMPACT_ATOMS: atom_id res chain seq x y z
N GLY A 1 2.75 -32.67 -22.23
CA GLY A 1 3.99 -33.32 -21.86
C GLY A 1 4.57 -32.68 -20.61
N GLU A 2 5.26 -33.43 -19.78
CA GLU A 2 5.80 -32.95 -18.50
C GLU A 2 7.08 -32.12 -18.63
N ARG A 3 7.58 -31.95 -19.84
CA ARG A 3 8.85 -31.23 -20.10
C ARG A 3 8.80 -30.39 -21.35
N VAL A 4 9.44 -29.22 -21.30
CA VAL A 4 9.70 -28.35 -22.45
C VAL A 4 11.18 -28.22 -22.69
N THR A 5 11.59 -28.23 -23.96
CA THR A 5 12.96 -27.94 -24.36
C THR A 5 13.06 -26.53 -24.91
N LEU A 6 13.84 -25.69 -24.25
CA LEU A 6 14.17 -24.34 -24.70
C LEU A 6 15.55 -24.35 -25.37
N LYS A 7 15.64 -23.82 -26.57
CA LYS A 7 16.91 -23.64 -27.30
C LYS A 7 17.13 -22.15 -27.56
N ALA A 8 18.30 -21.63 -27.22
CA ALA A 8 18.70 -20.26 -27.50
C ALA A 8 20.18 -20.23 -27.90
N GLY A 9 20.49 -19.98 -29.17
CA GLY A 9 21.81 -20.09 -29.71
C GLY A 9 22.37 -21.50 -29.52
N ARG A 10 23.51 -21.64 -28.83
CA ARG A 10 24.15 -22.93 -28.51
C ARG A 10 23.63 -23.57 -27.22
N SER A 11 22.80 -22.88 -26.49
CA SER A 11 22.27 -23.37 -25.21
C SER A 11 21.02 -24.20 -25.42
N ARG A 12 20.89 -25.30 -24.64
CA ARG A 12 19.70 -26.15 -24.59
C ARG A 12 19.32 -26.41 -23.14
N PHE A 13 18.07 -26.09 -22.78
CA PHE A 13 17.50 -26.32 -21.46
C PHE A 13 16.35 -27.29 -21.58
N VAL A 14 16.24 -28.21 -20.62
CA VAL A 14 15.07 -29.08 -20.47
C VAL A 14 14.43 -28.76 -19.14
N LEU A 15 13.23 -28.19 -19.17
CA LEU A 15 12.51 -27.71 -18.01
C LEU A 15 11.31 -28.63 -17.73
N ALA A 16 11.02 -28.88 -16.47
CA ALA A 16 9.74 -29.49 -16.07
C ALA A 16 8.61 -28.48 -16.28
N THR A 17 7.45 -28.95 -16.70
CA THR A 17 6.26 -28.11 -16.87
C THR A 17 5.12 -28.61 -16.01
N LEU A 18 4.24 -27.71 -15.61
CA LEU A 18 2.94 -28.04 -15.04
C LEU A 18 1.87 -27.97 -16.15
N PRO A 19 0.78 -28.72 -16.02
CA PRO A 19 -0.34 -28.61 -16.96
C PRO A 19 -0.89 -27.17 -16.98
N ALA A 20 -1.22 -26.67 -18.17
CA ALA A 20 -1.79 -25.33 -18.31
C ALA A 20 -3.14 -25.19 -17.58
N THR A 21 -3.86 -26.31 -17.40
CA THR A 21 -5.12 -26.38 -16.64
C THR A 21 -4.95 -26.08 -15.14
N ASP A 22 -3.74 -26.28 -14.62
CA ASP A 22 -3.45 -26.04 -13.19
C ASP A 22 -3.11 -24.55 -12.93
N PHE A 23 -2.96 -23.75 -14.01
CA PHE A 23 -2.75 -22.33 -13.85
C PHE A 23 -4.05 -21.65 -13.39
N PRO A 24 -4.03 -20.90 -12.27
CA PRO A 24 -5.24 -20.31 -11.72
C PRO A 24 -5.85 -19.29 -12.72
N VAL A 25 -7.10 -19.51 -13.04
CA VAL A 25 -7.89 -18.56 -13.83
C VAL A 25 -8.67 -17.68 -12.86
N ILE A 26 -8.53 -16.37 -13.03
CA ILE A 26 -9.34 -15.41 -12.28
C ILE A 26 -10.51 -15.03 -13.18
N ASP A 27 -11.71 -15.39 -12.73
CA ASP A 27 -12.95 -15.06 -13.42
C ASP A 27 -13.11 -13.54 -13.58
N GLU A 28 -13.98 -13.13 -14.49
CA GLU A 28 -14.33 -11.71 -14.63
C GLU A 28 -14.94 -11.21 -13.32
N LEU A 29 -14.52 -9.98 -12.93
CA LEU A 29 -14.99 -9.38 -11.69
C LEU A 29 -16.49 -9.10 -11.78
N ALA A 30 -17.29 -9.83 -11.00
CA ALA A 30 -18.70 -9.49 -10.83
C ALA A 30 -18.85 -8.22 -9.98
N GLN A 31 -19.83 -7.37 -10.29
CA GLN A 31 -20.09 -6.08 -9.63
C GLN A 31 -18.83 -5.18 -9.57
N GLN A 32 -18.66 -4.35 -10.57
CA GLN A 32 -17.44 -3.56 -10.74
C GLN A 32 -17.72 -2.07 -10.50
N GLN A 33 -16.90 -1.48 -9.65
CA GLN A 33 -16.72 -0.04 -9.62
C GLN A 33 -15.33 0.28 -10.15
N ALA A 34 -15.26 1.07 -11.22
CA ALA A 34 -14.00 1.49 -11.80
C ALA A 34 -13.67 2.93 -11.41
N LEU A 35 -12.42 3.17 -11.06
CA LEU A 35 -11.83 4.46 -10.74
C LEU A 35 -10.63 4.67 -11.65
N THR A 36 -10.61 5.78 -12.40
CA THR A 36 -9.45 6.16 -13.21
C THR A 36 -8.79 7.39 -12.58
N LEU A 37 -7.47 7.30 -12.36
CA LEU A 37 -6.67 8.36 -11.75
C LEU A 37 -5.24 8.35 -12.30
N ALA A 38 -4.49 9.43 -12.06
CA ALA A 38 -3.08 9.48 -12.43
C ALA A 38 -2.28 8.43 -11.66
N GLN A 39 -1.36 7.73 -12.34
CA GLN A 39 -0.47 6.76 -11.71
C GLN A 39 0.35 7.39 -10.58
N ALA A 40 0.85 8.62 -10.78
CA ALA A 40 1.59 9.37 -9.77
C ALA A 40 0.79 9.61 -8.48
N ASP A 41 -0.51 9.87 -8.59
CA ASP A 41 -1.37 10.09 -7.43
C ASP A 41 -1.59 8.81 -6.64
N LEU A 42 -1.92 7.71 -7.32
CA LEU A 42 -2.05 6.43 -6.64
C LEU A 42 -0.73 6.02 -5.98
N ARG A 43 0.39 6.16 -6.70
CA ARG A 43 1.72 5.88 -6.15
C ARG A 43 1.99 6.70 -4.90
N ARG A 44 1.69 8.00 -4.92
CA ARG A 44 1.83 8.89 -3.75
C ARG A 44 1.01 8.39 -2.55
N LEU A 45 -0.24 7.98 -2.77
CA LEU A 45 -1.07 7.41 -1.71
C LEU A 45 -0.43 6.17 -1.09
N LEU A 46 0.05 5.23 -1.92
CA LEU A 46 0.70 4.01 -1.47
C LEU A 46 2.02 4.31 -0.75
N ASP A 47 2.88 5.18 -1.31
CA ASP A 47 4.17 5.56 -0.74
C ASP A 47 4.04 6.17 0.65
N LYS A 48 2.97 6.93 0.89
CA LYS A 48 2.73 7.62 2.16
C LYS A 48 2.13 6.73 3.24
N THR A 49 1.69 5.51 2.92
CA THR A 49 0.94 4.69 3.88
C THR A 49 1.47 3.26 4.04
N HIS A 50 2.04 2.64 2.99
CA HIS A 50 2.41 1.22 2.97
C HIS A 50 3.33 0.78 4.13
N PHE A 51 4.21 1.66 4.61
CA PHE A 51 5.17 1.35 5.67
C PHE A 51 4.52 1.10 7.05
N SER A 52 3.27 1.51 7.24
CA SER A 52 2.50 1.30 8.47
C SER A 52 1.69 0.01 8.48
N MET A 53 1.65 -0.75 7.37
CA MET A 53 1.02 -2.07 7.37
C MET A 53 1.75 -3.05 8.29
N ALA A 54 0.99 -3.87 9.01
CA ALA A 54 1.54 -4.97 9.79
C ALA A 54 2.21 -6.03 8.90
N GLN A 55 3.05 -6.87 9.52
CA GLN A 55 3.65 -8.05 8.90
C GLN A 55 3.37 -9.26 9.79
N GLN A 56 2.64 -10.24 9.24
CA GLN A 56 2.35 -11.50 9.93
C GLN A 56 1.65 -11.31 11.30
N ASP A 57 0.83 -10.24 11.42
CA ASP A 57 0.00 -10.03 12.62
C ASP A 57 -1.17 -11.03 12.60
N VAL A 58 -1.53 -11.54 13.76
CA VAL A 58 -2.69 -12.43 13.93
C VAL A 58 -4.00 -11.75 13.55
N ARG A 59 -4.06 -10.43 13.67
CA ARG A 59 -5.11 -9.57 13.15
C ARG A 59 -4.90 -9.39 11.65
N TYR A 60 -5.22 -10.41 10.88
CA TYR A 60 -4.90 -10.52 9.45
C TYR A 60 -5.34 -9.31 8.61
N TYR A 61 -6.40 -8.60 9.01
CA TYR A 61 -6.88 -7.38 8.36
C TYR A 61 -5.89 -6.21 8.47
N LEU A 62 -4.92 -6.24 9.40
CA LEU A 62 -3.83 -5.25 9.48
C LEU A 62 -2.67 -5.57 8.54
N ASN A 63 -2.59 -6.80 8.00
CA ASN A 63 -1.57 -7.19 7.02
C ASN A 63 -1.87 -6.68 5.61
N GLY A 64 -2.70 -5.66 5.51
CA GLY A 64 -3.08 -4.99 4.27
C GLY A 64 -3.31 -3.50 4.49
N MET A 65 -3.69 -2.85 3.41
CA MET A 65 -4.02 -1.43 3.36
C MET A 65 -5.50 -1.25 3.09
N LEU A 66 -6.16 -0.45 3.91
CA LEU A 66 -7.50 0.04 3.59
C LEU A 66 -7.41 0.96 2.37
N PHE A 67 -8.25 0.68 1.39
CA PHE A 67 -8.53 1.53 0.24
C PHE A 67 -10.01 1.93 0.32
N GLU A 68 -10.25 3.21 0.57
CA GLU A 68 -11.58 3.74 0.89
C GLU A 68 -11.96 4.88 -0.05
N THR A 69 -13.20 4.84 -0.55
CA THR A 69 -13.81 5.97 -1.23
C THR A 69 -15.09 6.39 -0.51
N ASP A 70 -15.32 7.68 -0.39
CA ASP A 70 -16.58 8.26 0.15
C ASP A 70 -17.41 8.96 -0.93
N GLY A 71 -17.06 8.75 -2.19
CA GLY A 71 -17.68 9.37 -3.36
C GLY A 71 -17.03 10.68 -3.81
N LYS A 72 -16.17 11.29 -2.99
CA LYS A 72 -15.42 12.52 -3.32
C LYS A 72 -13.93 12.37 -3.08
N MET A 73 -13.58 11.61 -2.06
CA MET A 73 -12.20 11.40 -1.62
C MET A 73 -11.80 9.94 -1.84
N LEU A 74 -10.55 9.75 -2.18
CA LEU A 74 -9.88 8.46 -2.12
C LEU A 74 -8.88 8.50 -0.97
N ARG A 75 -8.97 7.54 -0.06
CA ARG A 75 -8.07 7.40 1.09
C ARG A 75 -7.37 6.06 1.08
N THR A 76 -6.12 6.07 1.47
CA THR A 76 -5.40 4.87 1.86
C THR A 76 -5.03 4.97 3.34
N VAL A 77 -5.26 3.90 4.09
CA VAL A 77 -4.95 3.84 5.52
C VAL A 77 -4.25 2.53 5.83
N ALA A 78 -3.18 2.61 6.60
CA ALA A 78 -2.46 1.44 7.10
C ALA A 78 -2.11 1.62 8.57
N THR A 79 -2.18 0.54 9.34
CA THR A 79 -1.77 0.51 10.74
C THR A 79 -1.30 -0.89 11.14
N ASP A 80 -0.39 -0.95 12.09
CA ASP A 80 0.06 -2.16 12.76
C ASP A 80 -0.40 -2.21 14.24
N GLY A 81 -1.24 -1.25 14.64
CA GLY A 81 -1.73 -1.08 16.01
C GLY A 81 -0.84 -0.21 16.89
N HIS A 82 0.37 0.14 16.44
CA HIS A 82 1.31 1.02 17.15
C HIS A 82 1.47 2.37 16.44
N ARG A 83 1.35 2.39 15.14
CA ARG A 83 1.39 3.57 14.28
C ARG A 83 0.31 3.48 13.21
N LEU A 84 -0.10 4.61 12.71
CA LEU A 84 -1.07 4.74 11.64
C LEU A 84 -0.56 5.74 10.62
N ALA A 85 -0.72 5.42 9.35
CA ALA A 85 -0.53 6.35 8.25
C ALA A 85 -1.82 6.46 7.43
N LEU A 86 -2.20 7.69 7.13
CA LEU A 86 -3.35 8.03 6.30
C LEU A 86 -2.88 9.00 5.21
N CYS A 87 -3.30 8.76 4.00
CA CYS A 87 -3.13 9.70 2.89
C CYS A 87 -4.41 9.75 2.07
N GLU A 88 -4.80 10.95 1.66
CA GLU A 88 -6.03 11.17 0.91
C GLU A 88 -5.83 12.11 -0.25
N MET A 89 -6.75 12.05 -1.21
CA MET A 89 -6.85 12.95 -2.34
C MET A 89 -8.30 13.15 -2.78
N ASP A 90 -8.59 14.30 -3.38
CA ASP A 90 -9.85 14.50 -4.07
C ASP A 90 -9.95 13.61 -5.31
N MET A 91 -11.11 13.03 -5.52
CA MET A 91 -11.35 12.21 -6.71
C MET A 91 -11.79 13.07 -7.89
N PRO A 92 -11.24 12.84 -9.10
CA PRO A 92 -11.63 13.58 -10.30
C PRO A 92 -13.09 13.34 -10.69
N THR A 93 -13.63 12.19 -10.34
CA THR A 93 -15.01 11.80 -10.61
C THR A 93 -15.65 11.22 -9.37
N LYS A 94 -16.96 11.46 -9.18
CA LYS A 94 -17.70 10.85 -8.08
C LYS A 94 -17.73 9.33 -8.25
N SER A 95 -17.35 8.61 -7.21
CA SER A 95 -17.47 7.16 -7.13
C SER A 95 -18.47 6.76 -6.05
N GLY A 96 -18.85 5.48 -6.00
CA GLY A 96 -19.62 4.95 -4.87
C GLY A 96 -18.77 4.90 -3.59
N VAL A 97 -19.45 4.75 -2.46
CA VAL A 97 -18.79 4.49 -1.18
C VAL A 97 -18.34 3.04 -1.15
N GLN A 98 -17.04 2.84 -0.97
CA GLN A 98 -16.44 1.50 -0.86
C GLN A 98 -15.28 1.48 0.11
N GLN A 99 -15.13 0.35 0.80
CA GLN A 99 -13.99 0.05 1.65
C GLN A 99 -13.52 -1.36 1.37
N VAL A 100 -12.26 -1.50 0.99
CA VAL A 100 -11.64 -2.80 0.75
C VAL A 100 -10.23 -2.84 1.34
N ILE A 101 -9.76 -4.03 1.69
CA ILE A 101 -8.42 -4.21 2.24
C ILE A 101 -7.57 -4.94 1.19
N ILE A 102 -6.59 -4.24 0.66
CA ILE A 102 -5.63 -4.80 -0.30
C ILE A 102 -4.48 -5.44 0.48
N PRO A 103 -4.16 -6.72 0.28
CA PRO A 103 -3.06 -7.38 0.98
C PRO A 103 -1.72 -6.66 0.77
N ARG A 104 -0.85 -6.70 1.79
CA ARG A 104 0.48 -6.08 1.73
C ARG A 104 1.26 -6.43 0.46
N LYS A 105 1.27 -7.70 0.05
CA LYS A 105 1.94 -8.12 -1.18
C LYS A 105 1.35 -7.44 -2.42
N GLY A 106 0.03 -7.35 -2.50
CA GLY A 106 -0.66 -6.66 -3.58
C GLY A 106 -0.33 -5.17 -3.63
N VAL A 107 -0.30 -4.50 -2.47
CA VAL A 107 0.10 -3.07 -2.37
C VAL A 107 1.52 -2.84 -2.87
N LEU A 108 2.49 -3.66 -2.43
CA LEU A 108 3.89 -3.51 -2.81
C LEU A 108 4.13 -3.78 -4.30
N GLU A 109 3.45 -4.78 -4.88
CA GLU A 109 3.56 -5.05 -6.31
C GLU A 109 2.89 -3.94 -7.14
N LEU A 110 1.72 -3.46 -6.72
CA LEU A 110 1.07 -2.33 -7.39
C LEU A 110 1.96 -1.09 -7.36
N GLN A 111 2.57 -0.77 -6.22
CA GLN A 111 3.51 0.35 -6.07
C GLN A 111 4.70 0.24 -7.04
N ARG A 112 5.20 -0.96 -7.28
CA ARG A 112 6.32 -1.21 -8.22
C ARG A 112 5.90 -1.05 -9.69
N LEU A 113 4.66 -1.39 -10.02
CA LEU A 113 4.12 -1.28 -11.37
C LEU A 113 3.77 0.15 -11.77
N LEU A 114 3.40 0.99 -10.80
CA LEU A 114 3.00 2.37 -11.05
C LEU A 114 4.19 3.25 -11.46
N GLY A 115 4.03 3.95 -12.57
CA GLY A 115 4.95 4.98 -13.04
C GLY A 115 4.69 6.35 -12.42
N THR A 116 5.30 7.37 -13.03
CA THR A 116 5.10 8.78 -12.70
C THR A 116 4.18 9.49 -13.70
N GLU A 117 3.88 8.85 -14.82
CA GLU A 117 3.09 9.41 -15.92
C GLU A 117 1.97 8.44 -16.31
N GLY A 118 0.95 8.97 -16.97
CA GLY A 118 -0.19 8.21 -17.45
C GLY A 118 -1.23 7.88 -16.36
N GLU A 119 -2.22 7.12 -16.75
CA GLU A 119 -3.37 6.77 -15.90
C GLU A 119 -3.34 5.31 -15.48
N VAL A 120 -4.03 5.01 -14.41
CA VAL A 120 -4.37 3.67 -13.94
C VAL A 120 -5.86 3.60 -13.71
N THR A 121 -6.47 2.52 -14.18
CA THR A 121 -7.87 2.19 -13.87
C THR A 121 -7.91 1.10 -12.82
N ILE A 122 -8.45 1.43 -11.64
CA ILE A 122 -8.67 0.49 -10.55
C ILE A 122 -10.11 0.00 -10.62
N THR A 123 -10.29 -1.30 -10.71
CA THR A 123 -11.59 -1.96 -10.68
C THR A 123 -11.70 -2.76 -9.40
N ILE A 124 -12.71 -2.47 -8.59
CA ILE A 124 -12.96 -3.15 -7.32
C ILE A 124 -14.14 -4.09 -7.52
N GLY A 125 -13.91 -5.37 -7.35
CA GLY A 125 -14.93 -6.41 -7.34
C GLY A 125 -15.26 -6.85 -5.91
N SER A 126 -16.07 -7.90 -5.77
CA SER A 126 -16.50 -8.43 -4.48
C SER A 126 -15.34 -8.96 -3.62
N ASN A 127 -14.36 -9.61 -4.23
CA ASN A 127 -13.24 -10.28 -3.55
C ASN A 127 -11.88 -10.05 -4.20
N HIS A 128 -11.82 -9.24 -5.26
CA HIS A 128 -10.58 -8.90 -5.97
C HIS A 128 -10.55 -7.42 -6.31
N VAL A 129 -9.34 -6.88 -6.40
CA VAL A 129 -9.04 -5.58 -7.01
C VAL A 129 -8.18 -5.82 -8.25
N ARG A 130 -8.47 -5.09 -9.30
CA ARG A 130 -7.71 -5.10 -10.55
C ARG A 130 -7.20 -3.70 -10.86
N ALA A 131 -5.94 -3.60 -11.25
CA ALA A 131 -5.34 -2.38 -11.78
C ALA A 131 -4.96 -2.61 -13.25
N GLN A 132 -5.42 -1.74 -14.14
CA GLN A 132 -5.01 -1.69 -15.53
C GLN A 132 -4.06 -0.51 -15.72
N ILE A 133 -2.82 -0.80 -16.13
CA ILE A 133 -1.74 0.17 -16.33
C ILE A 133 -1.18 -0.07 -17.72
N GLY A 134 -1.60 0.73 -18.72
CA GLY A 134 -1.28 0.43 -20.12
C GLY A 134 -1.68 -1.00 -20.47
N ASP A 135 -0.72 -1.80 -20.95
CA ASP A 135 -0.94 -3.21 -21.33
C ASP A 135 -0.85 -4.18 -20.15
N VAL A 136 -0.46 -3.69 -18.96
CA VAL A 136 -0.34 -4.54 -17.76
C VAL A 136 -1.65 -4.61 -17.02
N ARG A 137 -2.11 -5.83 -16.76
CA ARG A 137 -3.26 -6.13 -15.90
C ARG A 137 -2.79 -6.82 -14.62
N PHE A 138 -2.87 -6.10 -13.52
CA PHE A 138 -2.58 -6.64 -12.19
C PHE A 138 -3.87 -6.96 -11.47
N THR A 139 -3.97 -8.13 -10.87
CA THR A 139 -5.14 -8.52 -10.06
C THR A 139 -4.66 -9.08 -8.72
N SER A 140 -5.28 -8.63 -7.64
CA SER A 140 -5.02 -9.12 -6.28
C SER A 140 -6.33 -9.51 -5.60
N LYS A 141 -6.31 -10.61 -4.86
CA LYS A 141 -7.40 -10.96 -3.96
C LYS A 141 -7.45 -9.94 -2.82
N LEU A 142 -8.64 -9.60 -2.36
CA LEU A 142 -8.85 -8.74 -1.19
C LEU A 142 -8.76 -9.56 0.11
N ILE A 143 -8.43 -8.88 1.21
CA ILE A 143 -8.56 -9.48 2.54
C ILE A 143 -10.02 -9.37 2.95
N ASP A 144 -10.64 -10.52 3.23
CA ASP A 144 -11.98 -10.57 3.80
C ASP A 144 -11.92 -10.19 5.27
N GLY A 145 -12.58 -9.09 5.63
CA GLY A 145 -12.58 -8.56 7.00
C GLY A 145 -12.94 -7.09 7.05
N ARG A 146 -13.11 -6.60 8.27
CA ARG A 146 -13.39 -5.19 8.53
C ARG A 146 -12.15 -4.49 9.06
N PHE A 147 -11.72 -3.43 8.38
CA PHE A 147 -10.65 -2.57 8.88
C PHE A 147 -11.12 -1.83 10.15
N PRO A 148 -10.24 -1.63 11.15
CA PRO A 148 -10.59 -0.90 12.37
C PRO A 148 -11.08 0.52 12.07
N GLU A 149 -11.97 1.04 12.93
CA GLU A 149 -12.45 2.42 12.83
C GLU A 149 -11.33 3.39 13.22
N TYR A 150 -10.48 3.69 12.25
CA TYR A 150 -9.26 4.48 12.43
C TYR A 150 -9.52 5.93 12.84
N SER A 151 -10.68 6.49 12.52
CA SER A 151 -11.06 7.85 12.89
C SER A 151 -11.04 8.08 14.40
N ARG A 152 -11.29 7.03 15.19
CA ARG A 152 -11.28 7.09 16.67
C ARG A 152 -9.91 7.16 17.29
N VAL A 153 -8.88 6.74 16.56
CA VAL A 153 -7.50 6.74 17.07
C VAL A 153 -6.69 7.93 16.58
N ILE A 154 -7.22 8.70 15.65
CA ILE A 154 -6.60 9.96 15.21
C ILE A 154 -6.79 10.98 16.32
N PRO A 155 -5.69 11.53 16.91
CA PRO A 155 -5.81 12.52 17.97
C PRO A 155 -6.56 13.77 17.50
N SER A 156 -7.38 14.33 18.38
CA SER A 156 -7.91 15.68 18.19
C SER A 156 -6.74 16.69 18.13
N ALA A 157 -7.01 17.87 17.54
CA ALA A 157 -5.98 18.91 17.30
C ALA A 157 -5.03 19.07 18.49
N PRO A 158 -3.70 18.93 18.29
CA PRO A 158 -2.74 18.98 19.37
C PRO A 158 -2.67 20.39 19.96
N GLN A 159 -2.64 20.51 21.30
CA GLN A 159 -2.45 21.78 21.99
C GLN A 159 -1.03 22.36 21.81
N LYS A 160 -0.06 21.49 21.47
CA LYS A 160 1.35 21.86 21.27
C LYS A 160 1.78 21.38 19.88
N ALA A 161 2.38 22.27 19.12
CA ALA A 161 2.90 21.99 17.78
C ALA A 161 4.40 22.30 17.71
N ILE A 162 5.12 21.51 16.94
CA ILE A 162 6.51 21.75 16.56
C ILE A 162 6.54 22.03 15.08
N VAL A 163 7.16 23.16 14.69
CA VAL A 163 7.47 23.45 13.30
C VAL A 163 8.98 23.35 13.14
N ALA A 164 9.42 22.46 12.26
CA ALA A 164 10.84 22.23 12.00
C ALA A 164 11.07 21.99 10.50
N ASP A 165 12.27 22.29 10.02
CA ASP A 165 12.69 21.88 8.69
C ASP A 165 12.72 20.35 8.62
N ARG A 166 12.09 19.79 7.58
CA ARG A 166 11.94 18.36 7.39
C ARG A 166 13.28 17.63 7.26
N GLU A 167 14.20 18.18 6.46
CA GLU A 167 15.48 17.52 6.17
C GLU A 167 16.41 17.58 7.39
N VAL A 168 16.40 18.68 8.12
CA VAL A 168 17.16 18.84 9.36
C VAL A 168 16.67 17.82 10.40
N LEU A 169 15.36 17.74 10.61
CA LEU A 169 14.78 16.78 11.57
C LEU A 169 15.04 15.34 11.14
N ARG A 170 14.87 15.02 9.86
CA ARG A 170 15.14 13.69 9.31
C ARG A 170 16.59 13.28 9.52
N ALA A 171 17.54 14.15 9.19
CA ALA A 171 18.97 13.88 9.40
C ALA A 171 19.33 13.69 10.86
N ALA A 172 18.73 14.45 11.77
CA ALA A 172 18.94 14.29 13.21
C ALA A 172 18.39 12.94 13.71
N LEU A 173 17.18 12.56 13.30
CA LEU A 173 16.57 11.26 13.62
C LEU A 173 17.41 10.10 13.09
N GLN A 174 17.89 10.18 11.85
CA GLN A 174 18.74 9.15 11.24
C GLN A 174 20.04 8.96 12.04
N ARG A 175 20.72 10.03 12.43
CA ARG A 175 21.94 9.95 13.26
C ARG A 175 21.66 9.31 14.64
N THR A 176 20.60 9.74 15.30
CA THR A 176 20.24 9.22 16.62
C THR A 176 19.83 7.75 16.55
N ALA A 177 19.19 7.33 15.47
CA ALA A 177 18.74 5.96 15.27
C ALA A 177 19.90 4.95 15.16
N ILE A 178 21.13 5.39 14.78
CA ILE A 178 22.30 4.51 14.68
C ILE A 178 22.64 3.87 16.04
N LEU A 179 22.49 4.63 17.12
CA LEU A 179 22.78 4.18 18.48
C LEU A 179 21.53 3.80 19.28
N ALA A 180 20.36 3.76 18.63
CA ALA A 180 19.13 3.33 19.29
C ALA A 180 19.20 1.84 19.64
N ASN A 181 18.55 1.47 20.75
CA ASN A 181 18.46 0.06 21.17
C ASN A 181 17.82 -0.79 20.07
N GLU A 182 18.50 -1.86 19.64
CA GLU A 182 18.08 -2.72 18.53
C GLU A 182 16.70 -3.34 18.72
N LYS A 183 16.32 -3.63 19.96
CA LYS A 183 15.05 -4.28 20.30
C LYS A 183 13.87 -3.30 20.28
N TYR A 184 14.05 -2.09 20.82
CA TYR A 184 12.95 -1.14 21.03
C TYR A 184 12.99 0.06 20.07
N ARG A 185 14.17 0.39 19.52
CA ARG A 185 14.41 1.50 18.56
C ARG A 185 13.76 2.83 18.96
N GLY A 186 13.58 3.05 20.25
CA GLY A 186 12.98 4.28 20.78
C GLY A 186 13.96 5.44 20.74
N ILE A 187 13.47 6.63 20.39
CA ILE A 187 14.21 7.90 20.46
C ILE A 187 13.45 8.82 21.42
N ARG A 188 14.15 9.40 22.40
CA ARG A 188 13.58 10.37 23.32
C ARG A 188 13.63 11.76 22.69
N LEU A 189 12.49 12.45 22.66
CA LEU A 189 12.39 13.85 22.23
C LEU A 189 12.23 14.73 23.48
N ALA A 190 13.14 15.67 23.67
CA ALA A 190 13.07 16.67 24.73
C ALA A 190 12.90 18.07 24.13
N LEU A 191 11.80 18.72 24.50
CA LEU A 191 11.40 20.04 23.98
C LEU A 191 11.71 21.12 24.98
N LYS A 192 12.37 22.18 24.51
CA LYS A 192 12.54 23.45 25.20
C LYS A 192 12.17 24.59 24.26
N LYS A 193 12.11 25.82 24.75
CA LYS A 193 11.88 26.99 23.90
C LYS A 193 12.91 27.04 22.78
N ASN A 194 12.45 27.00 21.53
CA ASN A 194 13.29 27.02 20.31
C ASN A 194 14.38 25.91 20.23
N SER A 195 14.21 24.81 20.95
CA SER A 195 15.17 23.70 20.93
C SER A 195 14.47 22.36 21.04
N LEU A 196 14.85 21.45 20.16
CA LEU A 196 14.47 20.04 20.18
C LEU A 196 15.75 19.21 20.29
N THR A 197 15.85 18.41 21.33
CA THR A 197 16.96 17.45 21.53
C THR A 197 16.45 16.03 21.33
N LEU A 198 17.21 15.24 20.61
CA LEU A 198 16.95 13.83 20.32
C LEU A 198 17.94 12.95 21.05
#